data_aa6cf81e0a36613de838ba8f9f873fc8
#
_entry.id   aa6cf81e0a36613de838ba8f9f873fc8
#
_cell.length_a   1.000
_cell.length_b   1.000
_cell.length_c   1.000
_cell.angle_alpha   90.00
_cell.angle_beta   90.00
_cell.angle_gamma   90.00
#
_symmetry.space_group_name_H-M   'P 1'
#
loop_
_entity.id
_entity.type
_entity.pdbx_description
1 polymer ?
#
loop_
_entity_poly.entity_id
_entity_poly.type
_entity_poly.pdbx_seq_one_letter_code
_entity_poly.pdbx_strand_id
1 'polypeptide(L)'
;MNYFDVLKHSIVQFSFCLYYFYNYYICSDCMEREIDTPFDEKQETRKSTVRRRRKMRELCSSPYFGIALSVLAFGIGVKLNEKLKTPVCNPLVIAIVLIVGVLLIFKIPYEDYNAGGKIINMFLAPATACLAVAIYTKIQILKQYWLPILVGCTAGSLASMGSVYGLCRLFGLDKSLTVSLLPKSVTTPIAVSISEPAGGVVPITVAAVIGTGILGGIFAPLLIKLFKVSDPVAAGLAIGASSHAVGTSKAIEIGEVEGAMSGLAIGICGIVTVIVSIFLVLKYFREDLR
;
A
#
# COMPACT_ATOMS: atom_id res chain seq x y z
N MET A 1 -9.12 -7.65 20.69
CA MET A 1 -8.84 -6.43 19.89
C MET A 1 -10.03 -6.21 18.96
N ASN A 2 -10.74 -5.08 19.14
CA ASN A 2 -12.02 -4.84 18.44
C ASN A 2 -11.79 -4.61 16.93
N TYR A 3 -12.75 -5.10 16.11
CA TYR A 3 -12.86 -4.87 14.66
C TYR A 3 -12.62 -3.40 14.23
N PHE A 4 -12.87 -2.44 15.12
CA PHE A 4 -12.64 -1.01 14.93
C PHE A 4 -11.15 -0.63 14.79
N ASP A 5 -10.24 -1.38 15.42
CA ASP A 5 -8.80 -1.09 15.37
C ASP A 5 -8.18 -1.58 14.06
N VAL A 6 -8.67 -2.70 13.53
CA VAL A 6 -8.31 -3.21 12.20
C VAL A 6 -8.83 -2.27 11.11
N LEU A 7 -10.05 -1.74 11.29
CA LEU A 7 -10.67 -0.79 10.35
C LEU A 7 -9.85 0.51 10.24
N LYS A 8 -9.39 1.06 11.36
CA LYS A 8 -8.56 2.28 11.38
C LYS A 8 -7.23 2.08 10.66
N HIS A 9 -6.56 0.95 10.89
CA HIS A 9 -5.25 0.68 10.27
C HIS A 9 -5.33 0.51 8.75
N SER A 10 -6.33 -0.23 8.28
CA SER A 10 -6.52 -0.52 6.86
C SER A 10 -6.94 0.72 6.06
N ILE A 11 -7.80 1.58 6.61
CA ILE A 11 -8.29 2.80 5.94
C ILE A 11 -7.16 3.79 5.73
N VAL A 12 -6.28 3.94 6.71
CA VAL A 12 -5.19 4.92 6.68
C VAL A 12 -4.11 4.55 5.67
N GLN A 13 -3.71 3.28 5.62
CA GLN A 13 -2.74 2.79 4.62
C GLN A 13 -3.29 2.78 3.20
N PHE A 14 -4.60 2.58 3.10
CA PHE A 14 -5.31 2.54 1.84
C PHE A 14 -5.30 3.88 1.08
N SER A 15 -5.48 4.98 1.78
CA SER A 15 -5.50 6.33 1.19
C SER A 15 -4.15 6.70 0.56
N PHE A 16 -3.04 6.26 1.16
CA PHE A 16 -1.69 6.50 0.64
C PHE A 16 -1.44 5.73 -0.67
N CYS A 17 -1.92 4.49 -0.75
CA CYS A 17 -1.75 3.65 -1.94
C CYS A 17 -2.45 4.23 -3.17
N LEU A 18 -3.66 4.76 -2.98
CA LEU A 18 -4.44 5.35 -4.08
C LEU A 18 -3.88 6.69 -4.56
N TYR A 19 -3.28 7.46 -3.68
CA TYR A 19 -2.71 8.77 -4.02
C TYR A 19 -1.70 8.69 -5.16
N TYR A 20 -0.81 7.69 -5.15
CA TYR A 20 0.25 7.59 -6.14
C TYR A 20 -0.16 6.82 -7.40
N PHE A 21 -1.05 5.82 -7.29
CA PHE A 21 -1.47 5.03 -8.44
C PHE A 21 -2.29 5.84 -9.46
N TYR A 22 -3.06 6.82 -8.99
CA TYR A 22 -3.97 7.59 -9.83
C TYR A 22 -3.32 8.80 -10.50
N ASN A 23 -2.32 9.42 -9.87
CA ASN A 23 -1.62 10.56 -10.48
C ASN A 23 -0.88 10.20 -11.78
N TYR A 24 -0.52 8.93 -11.96
CA TYR A 24 0.19 8.47 -13.15
C TYR A 24 -0.74 8.15 -14.34
N TYR A 25 -1.98 7.69 -14.06
CA TYR A 25 -2.86 7.16 -15.12
C TYR A 25 -3.75 8.18 -15.81
N ILE A 26 -3.90 9.42 -15.30
CA ILE A 26 -4.85 10.41 -15.84
C ILE A 26 -4.17 11.59 -16.56
N CYS A 27 -2.84 11.64 -16.58
CA CYS A 27 -2.13 12.71 -17.30
C CYS A 27 -1.97 12.45 -18.82
N SER A 28 -2.52 11.36 -19.35
CA SER A 28 -2.47 11.02 -20.77
C SER A 28 -3.86 10.80 -21.32
N ASP A 29 -4.24 11.64 -22.25
CA ASP A 29 -5.36 11.57 -23.18
C ASP A 29 -6.77 11.93 -22.68
N CYS A 30 -7.08 13.21 -22.81
CA CYS A 30 -8.41 13.63 -23.22
C CYS A 30 -8.32 14.65 -24.37
N MET A 31 -8.06 14.16 -25.58
CA MET A 31 -8.25 14.93 -26.79
C MET A 31 -9.70 14.79 -27.26
N GLU A 32 -10.47 15.86 -27.11
CA GLU A 32 -11.84 15.96 -27.55
C GLU A 32 -11.94 15.89 -29.08
N ARG A 33 -12.79 15.02 -29.59
CA ARG A 33 -13.35 15.13 -30.95
C ARG A 33 -14.72 15.80 -30.87
N GLU A 34 -14.83 17.00 -31.37
CA GLU A 34 -16.11 17.64 -31.69
C GLU A 34 -16.75 17.01 -32.94
N ILE A 35 -18.03 16.63 -32.84
CA ILE A 35 -18.90 16.30 -33.99
C ILE A 35 -20.10 17.21 -33.93
N ASP A 36 -20.27 17.99 -34.98
CA ASP A 36 -21.34 18.96 -35.19
C ASP A 36 -22.72 18.32 -35.39
N THR A 37 -23.73 18.90 -34.76
CA THR A 37 -25.14 18.57 -35.01
C THR A 37 -26.08 19.72 -34.57
N PRO A 38 -27.36 19.82 -35.10
CA PRO A 38 -28.19 21.04 -35.21
C PRO A 38 -28.62 21.72 -33.88
N PHE A 39 -28.82 23.04 -33.96
CA PHE A 39 -28.48 24.07 -32.99
C PHE A 39 -29.41 24.28 -31.78
N ASP A 40 -30.70 23.95 -31.77
CA ASP A 40 -31.60 24.47 -30.73
C ASP A 40 -32.05 23.46 -29.65
N GLU A 41 -32.36 22.24 -29.97
CA GLU A 41 -32.77 21.22 -29.01
C GLU A 41 -31.58 20.73 -28.17
N LYS A 42 -30.39 20.92 -28.72
CA LYS A 42 -29.11 20.57 -28.04
C LYS A 42 -28.64 21.58 -27.02
N GLN A 43 -29.01 22.82 -27.11
CA GLN A 43 -28.59 23.81 -26.09
C GLN A 43 -29.27 23.58 -24.75
N GLU A 44 -30.52 23.19 -24.69
CA GLU A 44 -31.20 22.87 -23.44
C GLU A 44 -30.68 21.54 -22.83
N THR A 45 -30.51 20.54 -23.67
CA THR A 45 -29.96 19.25 -23.26
C THR A 45 -28.47 19.40 -22.80
N ARG A 46 -27.70 20.23 -23.52
CA ARG A 46 -26.33 20.58 -23.16
C ARG A 46 -26.28 21.38 -21.85
N LYS A 47 -27.13 22.35 -21.65
CA LYS A 47 -27.25 23.14 -20.38
C LYS A 47 -27.68 22.27 -19.22
N SER A 48 -28.62 21.37 -19.39
CA SER A 48 -29.06 20.44 -18.35
C SER A 48 -28.00 19.42 -18.00
N THR A 49 -27.29 18.89 -19.00
CA THR A 49 -26.18 17.96 -18.83
C THR A 49 -24.97 18.64 -18.14
N VAL A 50 -24.63 19.86 -18.55
CA VAL A 50 -23.58 20.66 -17.94
C VAL A 50 -23.93 21.00 -16.47
N ARG A 51 -25.17 21.39 -16.20
CA ARG A 51 -25.66 21.66 -14.84
C ARG A 51 -25.67 20.41 -13.96
N ARG A 52 -26.04 19.26 -14.54
CA ARG A 52 -25.99 17.97 -13.84
C ARG A 52 -24.55 17.51 -13.53
N ARG A 53 -23.64 17.68 -14.49
CA ARG A 53 -22.20 17.40 -14.30
C ARG A 53 -21.59 18.35 -13.25
N ARG A 54 -21.95 19.63 -13.27
CA ARG A 54 -21.48 20.61 -12.29
C ARG A 54 -21.97 20.27 -10.88
N LYS A 55 -23.24 19.93 -10.72
CA LYS A 55 -23.83 19.52 -9.43
C LYS A 55 -23.22 18.19 -8.91
N MET A 56 -22.99 17.23 -9.82
CA MET A 56 -22.27 16.00 -9.45
C MET A 56 -20.83 16.29 -9.01
N ARG A 57 -20.14 17.17 -9.72
CA ARG A 57 -18.77 17.55 -9.37
C ARG A 57 -18.71 18.28 -8.02
N GLU A 58 -19.64 19.17 -7.74
CA GLU A 58 -19.75 19.84 -6.43
C GLU A 58 -20.00 18.86 -5.28
N LEU A 59 -20.78 17.80 -5.51
CA LEU A 59 -20.97 16.72 -4.53
C LEU A 59 -19.73 15.85 -4.36
N CYS A 60 -19.05 15.50 -5.45
CA CYS A 60 -17.86 14.65 -5.43
C CYS A 60 -16.62 15.38 -4.93
N SER A 61 -16.51 16.71 -5.09
CA SER A 61 -15.40 17.52 -4.57
C SER A 61 -15.48 17.74 -3.05
N SER A 62 -16.58 17.36 -2.40
CA SER A 62 -16.69 17.40 -0.95
C SER A 62 -15.79 16.34 -0.31
N PRO A 63 -14.99 16.67 0.72
CA PRO A 63 -14.18 15.70 1.45
C PRO A 63 -14.99 14.52 2.00
N TYR A 64 -16.25 14.74 2.33
CA TYR A 64 -17.16 13.70 2.85
C TYR A 64 -17.42 12.59 1.84
N PHE A 65 -17.40 12.91 0.54
CA PHE A 65 -17.57 11.92 -0.53
C PHE A 65 -16.41 10.89 -0.50
N GLY A 66 -15.16 11.34 -0.49
CA GLY A 66 -14.00 10.46 -0.46
C GLY A 66 -13.95 9.59 0.81
N ILE A 67 -14.31 10.17 1.97
CA ILE A 67 -14.38 9.43 3.23
C ILE A 67 -15.50 8.37 3.16
N ALA A 68 -16.70 8.77 2.77
CA ALA A 68 -17.86 7.86 2.69
C ALA A 68 -17.60 6.72 1.70
N LEU A 69 -17.06 7.03 0.52
CA LEU A 69 -16.72 6.02 -0.49
C LEU A 69 -15.69 5.02 0.05
N SER A 70 -14.64 5.49 0.73
CA SER A 70 -13.61 4.62 1.31
C SER A 70 -14.18 3.70 2.40
N VAL A 71 -14.97 4.24 3.32
CA VAL A 71 -15.59 3.47 4.41
C VAL A 71 -16.58 2.43 3.88
N LEU A 72 -17.43 2.83 2.92
CA LEU A 72 -18.41 1.92 2.31
C LEU A 72 -17.71 0.81 1.52
N ALA A 73 -16.74 1.15 0.68
CA ALA A 73 -16.01 0.17 -0.12
C ALA A 73 -15.28 -0.84 0.76
N PHE A 74 -14.65 -0.37 1.85
CA PHE A 74 -13.99 -1.25 2.80
C PHE A 74 -15.00 -2.12 3.59
N GLY A 75 -16.12 -1.54 4.02
CA GLY A 75 -17.19 -2.29 4.68
C GLY A 75 -17.78 -3.40 3.81
N ILE A 76 -17.95 -3.13 2.50
CA ILE A 76 -18.34 -4.15 1.52
C ILE A 76 -17.26 -5.25 1.42
N GLY A 77 -15.98 -4.84 1.37
CA GLY A 77 -14.84 -5.76 1.33
C GLY A 77 -14.81 -6.70 2.53
N VAL A 78 -15.02 -6.18 3.74
CA VAL A 78 -15.09 -6.98 4.97
C VAL A 78 -16.23 -7.98 4.92
N LYS A 79 -17.45 -7.55 4.59
CA LYS A 79 -18.61 -8.44 4.47
C LYS A 79 -18.41 -9.55 3.43
N LEU A 80 -17.78 -9.20 2.31
CA LEU A 80 -17.51 -10.16 1.25
C LEU A 80 -16.44 -11.18 1.68
N ASN A 81 -15.41 -10.74 2.38
CA ASN A 81 -14.40 -11.62 2.95
C ASN A 81 -14.99 -12.60 3.99
N GLU A 82 -15.85 -12.11 4.88
CA GLU A 82 -16.54 -12.94 5.87
C GLU A 82 -17.43 -14.04 5.22
N LYS A 83 -18.05 -13.68 4.08
CA LYS A 83 -18.94 -14.61 3.36
C LYS A 83 -18.16 -15.63 2.52
N LEU A 84 -17.11 -15.20 1.83
CA LEU A 84 -16.36 -16.04 0.90
C LEU A 84 -15.22 -16.82 1.58
N LYS A 85 -14.68 -16.33 2.69
CA LYS A 85 -13.59 -16.95 3.48
C LYS A 85 -12.40 -17.43 2.66
N THR A 86 -12.13 -16.76 1.53
CA THR A 86 -11.01 -17.09 0.64
C THR A 86 -9.85 -16.11 0.84
N PRO A 87 -8.59 -16.57 0.84
CA PRO A 87 -7.43 -15.70 1.01
C PRO A 87 -7.33 -14.59 -0.04
N VAL A 88 -7.91 -14.84 -1.22
CA VAL A 88 -7.91 -13.88 -2.35
C VAL A 88 -8.88 -12.72 -2.11
N CYS A 89 -9.94 -12.92 -1.32
CA CYS A 89 -10.92 -11.90 -0.99
C CYS A 89 -10.46 -10.99 0.16
N ASN A 90 -9.24 -10.44 0.05
CA ASN A 90 -8.76 -9.46 1.02
C ASN A 90 -9.63 -8.20 0.95
N PRO A 91 -10.18 -7.71 2.08
CA PRO A 91 -11.04 -6.53 2.13
C PRO A 91 -10.42 -5.29 1.51
N LEU A 92 -9.10 -5.15 1.65
CA LEU A 92 -8.34 -4.04 1.08
C LEU A 92 -8.35 -4.07 -0.45
N VAL A 93 -8.11 -5.25 -1.04
CA VAL A 93 -8.11 -5.44 -2.51
C VAL A 93 -9.49 -5.13 -3.08
N ILE A 94 -10.54 -5.67 -2.44
CA ILE A 94 -11.92 -5.44 -2.85
C ILE A 94 -12.25 -3.95 -2.80
N ALA A 95 -11.87 -3.28 -1.72
CA ALA A 95 -12.10 -1.86 -1.58
C ALA A 95 -11.37 -1.04 -2.66
N ILE A 96 -10.10 -1.38 -2.98
CA ILE A 96 -9.36 -0.73 -4.08
C ILE A 96 -10.12 -0.87 -5.39
N VAL A 97 -10.47 -2.09 -5.76
CA VAL A 97 -11.17 -2.37 -7.03
C VAL A 97 -12.50 -1.62 -7.10
N LEU A 98 -13.27 -1.59 -6.00
CA LEU A 98 -14.53 -0.87 -5.94
C LEU A 98 -14.35 0.64 -6.11
N ILE A 99 -13.39 1.25 -5.39
CA ILE A 99 -13.16 2.69 -5.48
C ILE A 99 -12.66 3.07 -6.87
N VAL A 100 -11.67 2.35 -7.40
CA VAL A 100 -11.16 2.60 -8.76
C VAL A 100 -12.28 2.41 -9.77
N GLY A 101 -13.10 1.37 -9.64
CA GLY A 101 -14.25 1.13 -10.49
C GLY A 101 -15.26 2.29 -10.47
N VAL A 102 -15.60 2.78 -9.28
CA VAL A 102 -16.51 3.93 -9.13
C VAL A 102 -15.92 5.18 -9.77
N LEU A 103 -14.65 5.50 -9.51
CA LEU A 103 -14.00 6.68 -10.08
C LEU A 103 -13.97 6.63 -11.62
N LEU A 104 -13.64 5.46 -12.20
CA LEU A 104 -13.59 5.28 -13.66
C LEU A 104 -14.98 5.33 -14.31
N ILE A 105 -15.97 4.61 -13.75
CA ILE A 105 -17.33 4.56 -14.30
C ILE A 105 -17.98 5.94 -14.29
N PHE A 106 -17.87 6.67 -13.18
CA PHE A 106 -18.45 7.99 -13.03
C PHE A 106 -17.54 9.14 -13.53
N LYS A 107 -16.33 8.81 -14.03
CA LYS A 107 -15.32 9.78 -14.51
C LYS A 107 -15.05 10.88 -13.47
N ILE A 108 -14.92 10.49 -12.20
CA ILE A 108 -14.62 11.40 -11.09
C ILE A 108 -13.11 11.63 -11.04
N PRO A 109 -12.62 12.89 -11.08
CA PRO A 109 -11.21 13.20 -10.93
C PRO A 109 -10.69 12.70 -9.59
N TYR A 110 -9.45 12.22 -9.61
CA TYR A 110 -8.79 11.76 -8.38
C TYR A 110 -8.69 12.85 -7.31
N GLU A 111 -8.48 14.10 -7.72
CA GLU A 111 -8.38 15.25 -6.84
C GLU A 111 -9.61 15.41 -5.97
N ASP A 112 -10.79 15.20 -6.55
CA ASP A 112 -12.08 15.29 -5.84
C ASP A 112 -12.19 14.19 -4.77
N TYR A 113 -11.81 12.95 -5.10
CA TYR A 113 -11.74 11.86 -4.11
C TYR A 113 -10.68 12.10 -3.05
N ASN A 114 -9.51 12.61 -3.46
CA ASN A 114 -8.38 12.82 -2.58
C ASN A 114 -8.60 13.93 -1.54
N ALA A 115 -9.55 14.81 -1.73
CA ALA A 115 -9.97 15.77 -0.71
C ALA A 115 -10.37 15.05 0.60
N GLY A 116 -11.12 13.94 0.49
CA GLY A 116 -11.43 13.07 1.63
C GLY A 116 -10.27 12.15 2.01
N GLY A 117 -9.50 11.68 1.03
CA GLY A 117 -8.32 10.85 1.24
C GLY A 117 -7.27 11.53 2.14
N LYS A 118 -7.03 12.84 1.97
CA LYS A 118 -6.13 13.63 2.81
C LYS A 118 -6.54 13.62 4.29
N ILE A 119 -7.84 13.70 4.58
CA ILE A 119 -8.36 13.65 5.96
C ILE A 119 -8.11 12.27 6.57
N ILE A 120 -8.40 11.19 5.82
CA ILE A 120 -8.10 9.83 6.26
C ILE A 120 -6.60 9.66 6.52
N ASN A 121 -5.77 10.23 5.66
CA ASN A 121 -4.31 10.16 5.77
C ASN A 121 -3.76 10.84 7.05
N MET A 122 -4.43 11.83 7.60
CA MET A 122 -4.03 12.45 8.88
C MET A 122 -4.04 11.44 10.04
N PHE A 123 -4.82 10.36 9.94
CA PHE A 123 -4.84 9.29 10.94
C PHE A 123 -3.68 8.30 10.82
N LEU A 124 -2.79 8.45 9.82
CA LEU A 124 -1.64 7.56 9.64
C LEU A 124 -0.68 7.62 10.84
N ALA A 125 -0.34 8.83 11.30
CA ALA A 125 0.55 9.00 12.45
C ALA A 125 -0.05 8.44 13.76
N PRO A 126 -1.30 8.74 14.15
CA PRO A 126 -1.93 8.08 15.29
C PRO A 126 -2.02 6.55 15.16
N ALA A 127 -2.31 6.04 13.94
CA ALA A 127 -2.38 4.59 13.71
C ALA A 127 -1.03 3.90 13.89
N THR A 128 0.06 4.51 13.43
CA THR A 128 1.42 4.00 13.67
C THR A 128 1.80 4.05 15.14
N ALA A 129 1.39 5.09 15.87
CA ALA A 129 1.57 5.15 17.32
C ALA A 129 0.80 4.03 18.07
N CYS A 130 -0.42 3.72 17.65
CA CYS A 130 -1.17 2.58 18.20
C CYS A 130 -0.45 1.24 17.95
N LEU A 131 0.21 1.08 16.80
CA LEU A 131 1.03 -0.10 16.53
C LEU A 131 2.21 -0.20 17.50
N ALA A 132 2.86 0.90 17.83
CA ALA A 132 3.93 0.94 18.82
C ALA A 132 3.45 0.48 20.22
N VAL A 133 2.21 0.83 20.61
CA VAL A 133 1.62 0.34 21.86
C VAL A 133 1.45 -1.18 21.83
N ALA A 134 0.98 -1.74 20.72
CA ALA A 134 0.86 -3.20 20.56
C ALA A 134 2.22 -3.91 20.69
N ILE A 135 3.28 -3.31 20.14
CA ILE A 135 4.66 -3.81 20.31
C ILE A 135 5.10 -3.74 21.77
N TYR A 136 4.81 -2.61 22.46
CA TYR A 136 5.17 -2.41 23.85
C TYR A 136 4.52 -3.44 24.79
N THR A 137 3.28 -3.86 24.53
CA THR A 137 2.60 -4.90 25.31
C THR A 137 3.33 -6.25 25.26
N LYS A 138 4.15 -6.50 24.23
CA LYS A 138 4.95 -7.71 24.03
C LYS A 138 6.45 -7.49 24.24
N ILE A 139 6.82 -6.43 24.98
CA ILE A 139 8.23 -6.05 25.23
C ILE A 139 9.06 -7.17 25.88
N GLN A 140 8.42 -8.04 26.66
CA GLN A 140 9.11 -9.17 27.30
C GLN A 140 9.56 -10.20 26.25
N ILE A 141 8.70 -10.51 25.26
CA ILE A 141 9.06 -11.39 24.14
C ILE A 141 10.19 -10.76 23.34
N LEU A 142 10.10 -9.45 23.07
CA LEU A 142 11.16 -8.73 22.38
C LEU A 142 12.50 -8.82 23.12
N LYS A 143 12.51 -8.62 24.43
CA LYS A 143 13.74 -8.73 25.25
C LYS A 143 14.32 -10.13 25.26
N GLN A 144 13.45 -11.15 25.25
CA GLN A 144 13.88 -12.54 25.24
C GLN A 144 14.46 -12.97 23.89
N TYR A 145 13.89 -12.49 22.79
CA TYR A 145 14.23 -12.91 21.41
C TYR A 145 14.89 -11.81 20.58
N TRP A 146 15.46 -10.76 21.22
CA TRP A 146 15.98 -9.58 20.50
C TRP A 146 17.01 -9.94 19.42
N LEU A 147 17.91 -10.89 19.72
CA LEU A 147 18.97 -11.30 18.79
C LEU A 147 18.41 -12.08 17.58
N PRO A 148 17.61 -13.14 17.74
CA PRO A 148 16.92 -13.78 16.62
C PRO A 148 16.08 -12.81 15.79
N ILE A 149 15.38 -11.87 16.43
CA ILE A 149 14.56 -10.86 15.74
C ILE A 149 15.43 -9.97 14.87
N LEU A 150 16.50 -9.41 15.43
CA LEU A 150 17.41 -8.52 14.70
C LEU A 150 18.08 -9.25 13.53
N VAL A 151 18.61 -10.45 13.78
CA VAL A 151 19.26 -11.27 12.75
C VAL A 151 18.26 -11.68 11.66
N GLY A 152 17.06 -12.14 12.04
CA GLY A 152 16.03 -12.55 11.11
C GLY A 152 15.55 -11.40 10.22
N CYS A 153 15.26 -10.23 10.81
CA CYS A 153 14.86 -9.04 10.05
C CYS A 153 15.96 -8.54 9.12
N THR A 154 17.22 -8.56 9.58
CA THR A 154 18.37 -8.15 8.77
C THR A 154 18.58 -9.12 7.60
N ALA A 155 18.57 -10.41 7.86
CA ALA A 155 18.69 -11.43 6.81
C ALA A 155 17.52 -11.35 5.81
N GLY A 156 16.29 -11.17 6.31
CA GLY A 156 15.10 -10.98 5.46
C GLY A 156 15.19 -9.75 4.56
N SER A 157 15.61 -8.61 5.11
CA SER A 157 15.78 -7.38 4.33
C SER A 157 16.89 -7.53 3.27
N LEU A 158 18.03 -8.11 3.63
CA LEU A 158 19.13 -8.37 2.70
C LEU A 158 18.71 -9.35 1.59
N ALA A 159 18.03 -10.44 1.95
CA ALA A 159 17.52 -11.41 0.99
C ALA A 159 16.49 -10.78 0.03
N SER A 160 15.59 -9.94 0.56
CA SER A 160 14.61 -9.22 -0.25
C SER A 160 15.29 -8.28 -1.25
N MET A 161 16.16 -7.39 -0.78
CA MET A 161 16.85 -6.44 -1.65
C MET A 161 17.80 -7.15 -2.62
N GLY A 162 18.53 -8.17 -2.15
CA GLY A 162 19.44 -8.95 -2.97
C GLY A 162 18.74 -9.73 -4.07
N SER A 163 17.60 -10.35 -3.77
CA SER A 163 16.79 -11.05 -4.78
C SER A 163 16.21 -10.11 -5.82
N VAL A 164 15.70 -8.97 -5.40
CA VAL A 164 15.20 -7.93 -6.33
C VAL A 164 16.32 -7.44 -7.23
N TYR A 165 17.47 -7.08 -6.66
CA TYR A 165 18.63 -6.63 -7.42
C TYR A 165 19.09 -7.69 -8.42
N GLY A 166 19.21 -8.94 -7.98
CA GLY A 166 19.60 -10.06 -8.86
C GLY A 166 18.62 -10.29 -10.01
N LEU A 167 17.30 -10.25 -9.73
CA LEU A 167 16.27 -10.37 -10.75
C LEU A 167 16.29 -9.20 -11.73
N CYS A 168 16.42 -7.96 -11.24
CA CYS A 168 16.51 -6.80 -12.12
C CYS A 168 17.72 -6.89 -13.07
N ARG A 169 18.86 -7.37 -12.57
CA ARG A 169 20.05 -7.59 -13.40
C ARG A 169 19.86 -8.73 -14.40
N LEU A 170 19.22 -9.83 -13.98
CA LEU A 170 18.94 -10.97 -14.84
C LEU A 170 18.00 -10.60 -16.00
N PHE A 171 16.99 -9.77 -15.73
CA PHE A 171 16.03 -9.31 -16.74
C PHE A 171 16.50 -8.05 -17.50
N GLY A 172 17.69 -7.54 -17.23
CA GLY A 172 18.24 -6.37 -17.89
C GLY A 172 17.45 -5.09 -17.66
N LEU A 173 16.81 -4.95 -16.47
CA LEU A 173 16.06 -3.76 -16.14
C LEU A 173 17.01 -2.57 -15.96
N ASP A 174 16.55 -1.39 -16.38
CA ASP A 174 17.30 -0.16 -16.25
C ASP A 174 17.48 0.26 -14.76
N LYS A 175 18.36 1.22 -14.56
CA LYS A 175 18.72 1.68 -13.21
C LYS A 175 17.52 2.27 -12.46
N SER A 176 16.70 3.06 -13.15
CA SER A 176 15.54 3.72 -12.57
C SER A 176 14.49 2.72 -12.08
N LEU A 177 14.20 1.68 -12.88
CA LEU A 177 13.32 0.58 -12.48
C LEU A 177 13.91 -0.22 -11.32
N THR A 178 15.21 -0.54 -11.38
CA THR A 178 15.89 -1.29 -10.31
C THR A 178 15.76 -0.56 -8.98
N VAL A 179 16.10 0.73 -8.94
CA VAL A 179 16.02 1.55 -7.74
C VAL A 179 14.58 1.68 -7.23
N SER A 180 13.61 1.74 -8.14
CA SER A 180 12.19 1.79 -7.78
C SER A 180 11.70 0.51 -7.09
N LEU A 181 12.22 -0.65 -7.50
CA LEU A 181 11.79 -1.96 -7.00
C LEU A 181 12.54 -2.41 -5.74
N LEU A 182 13.76 -1.93 -5.52
CA LEU A 182 14.61 -2.37 -4.40
C LEU A 182 13.91 -2.29 -3.03
N PRO A 183 13.25 -1.18 -2.66
CA PRO A 183 12.65 -1.03 -1.33
C PRO A 183 11.21 -1.58 -1.25
N LYS A 184 10.80 -2.51 -2.12
CA LYS A 184 9.41 -3.00 -2.21
C LYS A 184 8.84 -3.64 -0.94
N SER A 185 9.71 -4.13 -0.03
CA SER A 185 9.28 -4.88 1.16
C SER A 185 9.13 -4.03 2.42
N VAL A 186 9.35 -2.71 2.32
CA VAL A 186 9.10 -1.77 3.42
C VAL A 186 7.83 -0.95 3.19
N THR A 187 7.46 -0.11 4.15
CA THR A 187 6.27 0.74 4.01
C THR A 187 6.44 1.78 2.91
N THR A 188 5.33 2.17 2.27
CA THR A 188 5.33 3.12 1.16
C THR A 188 6.12 4.41 1.45
N PRO A 189 5.97 5.09 2.60
CA PRO A 189 6.75 6.30 2.90
C PRO A 189 8.26 6.05 2.91
N ILE A 190 8.70 4.93 3.50
CA ILE A 190 10.13 4.57 3.55
C ILE A 190 10.61 4.23 2.14
N ALA A 191 9.85 3.44 1.38
CA ALA A 191 10.22 3.06 0.03
C ALA A 191 10.37 4.26 -0.91
N VAL A 192 9.44 5.22 -0.85
CA VAL A 192 9.50 6.44 -1.64
C VAL A 192 10.68 7.31 -1.23
N SER A 193 10.92 7.49 0.07
CA SER A 193 12.05 8.29 0.56
C SER A 193 13.43 7.72 0.17
N ILE A 194 13.50 6.43 -0.15
CA ILE A 194 14.71 5.77 -0.65
C ILE A 194 14.80 5.90 -2.18
N SER A 195 13.71 5.61 -2.89
CA SER A 195 13.74 5.47 -4.35
C SER A 195 13.78 6.82 -5.07
N GLU A 196 13.03 7.82 -4.61
CA GLU A 196 12.93 9.13 -5.27
C GLU A 196 14.27 9.87 -5.34
N PRO A 197 15.03 10.05 -4.25
CA PRO A 197 16.33 10.72 -4.31
C PRO A 197 17.38 9.93 -5.13
N ALA A 198 17.18 8.61 -5.26
CA ALA A 198 18.07 7.74 -6.03
C ALA A 198 17.70 7.64 -7.52
N GLY A 199 16.75 8.44 -8.01
CA GLY A 199 16.32 8.48 -9.41
C GLY A 199 15.32 7.39 -9.78
N GLY A 200 14.62 6.82 -8.79
CA GLY A 200 13.54 5.87 -9.03
C GLY A 200 12.23 6.56 -9.43
N VAL A 201 11.35 5.81 -10.07
CA VAL A 201 10.01 6.24 -10.48
C VAL A 201 9.02 5.98 -9.35
N VAL A 202 8.61 7.02 -8.64
CA VAL A 202 7.75 6.92 -7.45
C VAL A 202 6.49 6.08 -7.66
N PRO A 203 5.70 6.23 -8.74
CA PRO A 203 4.54 5.38 -8.99
C PRO A 203 4.87 3.88 -9.08
N ILE A 204 6.00 3.52 -9.68
CA ILE A 204 6.45 2.12 -9.77
C ILE A 204 6.83 1.59 -8.39
N THR A 205 7.54 2.39 -7.58
CA THR A 205 7.86 2.04 -6.20
C THR A 205 6.59 1.76 -5.39
N VAL A 206 5.62 2.66 -5.48
CA VAL A 206 4.34 2.51 -4.76
C VAL A 206 3.59 1.26 -5.21
N ALA A 207 3.49 1.03 -6.53
CA ALA A 207 2.82 -0.16 -7.07
C ALA A 207 3.52 -1.46 -6.61
N ALA A 208 4.85 -1.49 -6.59
CA ALA A 208 5.63 -2.63 -6.13
C ALA A 208 5.43 -2.91 -4.63
N VAL A 209 5.42 -1.88 -3.79
CA VAL A 209 5.14 -2.00 -2.35
C VAL A 209 3.74 -2.54 -2.12
N ILE A 210 2.73 -1.96 -2.76
CA ILE A 210 1.34 -2.41 -2.63
C ILE A 210 1.19 -3.86 -3.08
N GLY A 211 1.69 -4.18 -4.28
CA GLY A 211 1.65 -5.53 -4.83
C GLY A 211 2.32 -6.54 -3.90
N THR A 212 3.49 -6.22 -3.36
CA THR A 212 4.20 -7.06 -2.38
C THR A 212 3.37 -7.28 -1.11
N GLY A 213 2.77 -6.22 -0.57
CA GLY A 213 1.94 -6.32 0.62
C GLY A 213 0.70 -7.18 0.43
N ILE A 214 -0.01 -6.98 -0.68
CA ILE A 214 -1.22 -7.73 -1.04
C ILE A 214 -0.88 -9.21 -1.24
N LEU A 215 0.10 -9.52 -2.08
CA LEU A 215 0.52 -10.89 -2.36
C LEU A 215 1.01 -11.57 -1.08
N GLY A 216 1.81 -10.88 -0.28
CA GLY A 216 2.28 -11.41 0.99
C GLY A 216 1.16 -11.70 1.97
N GLY A 217 0.16 -10.80 2.10
CA GLY A 217 -1.01 -11.04 2.95
C GLY A 217 -1.86 -12.23 2.48
N ILE A 218 -1.99 -12.44 1.17
CA ILE A 218 -2.71 -13.58 0.60
C ILE A 218 -1.94 -14.89 0.82
N PHE A 219 -0.65 -14.90 0.54
CA PHE A 219 0.16 -16.11 0.57
C PHE A 219 0.72 -16.46 1.96
N ALA A 220 0.74 -15.52 2.93
CA ALA A 220 1.30 -15.77 4.25
C ALA A 220 0.76 -17.04 4.94
N PRO A 221 -0.55 -17.29 5.03
CA PRO A 221 -1.06 -18.50 5.68
C PRO A 221 -0.65 -19.79 4.95
N LEU A 222 -0.55 -19.72 3.61
CA LEU A 222 -0.12 -20.85 2.78
C LEU A 222 1.37 -21.15 2.99
N LEU A 223 2.21 -20.12 2.99
CA LEU A 223 3.65 -20.26 3.18
C LEU A 223 4.00 -20.75 4.59
N ILE A 224 3.32 -20.24 5.63
CA ILE A 224 3.48 -20.72 7.00
C ILE A 224 3.21 -22.24 7.07
N LYS A 225 2.12 -22.72 6.45
CA LYS A 225 1.78 -24.14 6.39
C LYS A 225 2.79 -24.94 5.56
N LEU A 226 3.17 -24.44 4.40
CA LEU A 226 4.11 -25.10 3.47
C LEU A 226 5.48 -25.31 4.12
N PHE A 227 6.01 -24.28 4.78
CA PHE A 227 7.30 -24.32 5.47
C PHE A 227 7.22 -24.85 6.90
N LYS A 228 6.00 -25.26 7.35
CA LYS A 228 5.75 -25.81 8.69
C LYS A 228 6.27 -24.90 9.82
N VAL A 229 6.10 -23.60 9.68
CA VAL A 229 6.49 -22.62 10.71
C VAL A 229 5.49 -22.70 11.85
N SER A 230 5.90 -23.31 12.96
CA SER A 230 5.05 -23.51 14.15
C SER A 230 5.25 -22.44 15.22
N ASP A 231 6.38 -21.72 15.20
CA ASP A 231 6.66 -20.65 16.16
C ASP A 231 5.95 -19.35 15.74
N PRO A 232 5.05 -18.81 16.58
CA PRO A 232 4.32 -17.58 16.29
C PRO A 232 5.21 -16.35 16.18
N VAL A 233 6.37 -16.31 16.88
CA VAL A 233 7.34 -15.23 16.76
C VAL A 233 7.97 -15.25 15.37
N ALA A 234 8.43 -16.41 14.92
CA ALA A 234 9.03 -16.57 13.60
C ALA A 234 8.03 -16.29 12.47
N ALA A 235 6.79 -16.76 12.60
CA ALA A 235 5.71 -16.50 11.64
C ALA A 235 5.42 -14.99 11.52
N GLY A 236 5.26 -14.31 12.65
CA GLY A 236 5.02 -12.86 12.67
C GLY A 236 6.16 -12.07 12.04
N LEU A 237 7.42 -12.37 12.40
CA LEU A 237 8.59 -11.73 11.84
C LEU A 237 8.69 -11.93 10.31
N ALA A 238 8.45 -13.15 9.83
CA ALA A 238 8.49 -13.46 8.41
C ALA A 238 7.43 -12.67 7.62
N ILE A 239 6.21 -12.57 8.14
CA ILE A 239 5.14 -11.79 7.52
C ILE A 239 5.50 -10.30 7.47
N GLY A 240 5.94 -9.74 8.60
CA GLY A 240 6.26 -8.31 8.69
C GLY A 240 7.45 -7.91 7.82
N ALA A 241 8.48 -8.75 7.76
CA ALA A 241 9.67 -8.52 6.95
C ALA A 241 9.41 -8.63 5.44
N SER A 242 8.47 -9.49 5.01
CA SER A 242 8.15 -9.69 3.60
C SER A 242 7.06 -8.77 3.07
N SER A 243 6.06 -8.45 3.90
CA SER A 243 4.77 -7.90 3.44
C SER A 243 4.36 -6.64 4.17
N HIS A 244 5.24 -6.09 4.96
CA HIS A 244 5.06 -4.85 5.73
C HIS A 244 3.67 -4.76 6.40
N ALA A 245 3.07 -3.57 6.40
CA ALA A 245 1.84 -3.30 7.13
C ALA A 245 0.60 -4.03 6.58
N VAL A 246 0.52 -4.28 5.27
CA VAL A 246 -0.60 -5.05 4.68
C VAL A 246 -0.56 -6.51 5.13
N GLY A 247 0.64 -7.11 5.17
CA GLY A 247 0.82 -8.46 5.74
C GLY A 247 0.56 -8.50 7.24
N THR A 248 0.88 -7.43 7.97
CA THR A 248 0.64 -7.35 9.42
C THR A 248 -0.84 -7.42 9.76
N SER A 249 -1.73 -6.86 8.93
CA SER A 249 -3.17 -7.03 9.12
C SER A 249 -3.54 -8.53 9.11
N LYS A 250 -2.92 -9.32 8.23
CA LYS A 250 -3.12 -10.77 8.20
C LYS A 250 -2.47 -11.48 9.37
N ALA A 251 -1.31 -11.04 9.81
CA ALA A 251 -0.65 -11.59 11.01
C ALA A 251 -1.51 -11.41 12.26
N ILE A 252 -2.19 -10.26 12.42
CA ILE A 252 -3.12 -9.98 13.51
C ILE A 252 -4.32 -10.95 13.49
N GLU A 253 -4.82 -11.31 12.31
CA GLU A 253 -5.89 -12.29 12.16
C GLU A 253 -5.43 -13.72 12.53
N ILE A 254 -4.15 -14.04 12.33
CA ILE A 254 -3.56 -15.35 12.69
C ILE A 254 -3.42 -15.47 14.20
N GLY A 255 -2.85 -14.43 14.84
CA GLY A 255 -2.68 -14.41 16.30
C GLY A 255 -2.10 -13.09 16.81
N GLU A 256 -2.26 -12.89 18.12
CA GLU A 256 -1.82 -11.66 18.79
C GLU A 256 -0.29 -11.54 18.81
N VAL A 257 0.42 -12.65 18.98
CA VAL A 257 1.88 -12.69 18.97
C VAL A 257 2.41 -12.44 17.57
N GLU A 258 1.84 -13.11 16.57
CA GLU A 258 2.18 -12.94 15.16
C GLU A 258 1.97 -11.48 14.71
N GLY A 259 0.85 -10.88 15.10
CA GLY A 259 0.56 -9.47 14.80
C GLY A 259 1.57 -8.50 15.42
N ALA A 260 1.90 -8.69 16.71
CA ALA A 260 2.86 -7.85 17.41
C ALA A 260 4.27 -7.99 16.83
N MET A 261 4.71 -9.21 16.54
CA MET A 261 6.03 -9.48 15.97
C MET A 261 6.14 -8.98 14.52
N SER A 262 5.06 -9.09 13.75
CA SER A 262 4.99 -8.52 12.40
C SER A 262 5.11 -6.99 12.43
N GLY A 263 4.42 -6.33 13.35
CA GLY A 263 4.54 -4.89 13.55
C GLY A 263 5.96 -4.44 13.92
N LEU A 264 6.63 -5.21 14.79
CA LEU A 264 8.02 -4.97 15.15
C LEU A 264 8.97 -5.13 13.96
N ALA A 265 8.76 -6.19 13.16
CA ALA A 265 9.56 -6.46 11.97
C ALA A 265 9.50 -5.32 10.96
N ILE A 266 8.35 -4.67 10.78
CA ILE A 266 8.22 -3.50 9.90
C ILE A 266 9.24 -2.41 10.27
N GLY A 267 9.34 -2.08 11.56
CA GLY A 267 10.25 -1.04 12.04
C GLY A 267 11.72 -1.41 11.82
N ILE A 268 12.10 -2.60 12.21
CA ILE A 268 13.49 -3.08 12.09
C ILE A 268 13.88 -3.22 10.62
N CYS A 269 13.06 -3.88 9.80
CA CYS A 269 13.31 -4.01 8.36
C CYS A 269 13.35 -2.67 7.65
N GLY A 270 12.52 -1.70 8.09
CA GLY A 270 12.58 -0.32 7.59
C GLY A 270 13.96 0.31 7.82
N ILE A 271 14.46 0.26 9.05
CA ILE A 271 15.78 0.80 9.41
C ILE A 271 16.89 0.09 8.62
N VAL A 272 16.88 -1.24 8.61
CA VAL A 272 17.89 -2.04 7.89
C VAL A 272 17.88 -1.72 6.39
N THR A 273 16.69 -1.63 5.77
CA THR A 273 16.56 -1.32 4.36
C THR A 273 17.11 0.07 4.03
N VAL A 274 16.84 1.08 4.89
CA VAL A 274 17.43 2.42 4.72
C VAL A 274 18.96 2.37 4.77
N ILE A 275 19.53 1.70 5.77
CA ILE A 275 20.99 1.58 5.91
C ILE A 275 21.60 0.88 4.68
N VAL A 276 21.03 -0.26 4.27
CA VAL A 276 21.54 -1.04 3.13
C VAL A 276 21.38 -0.27 1.83
N SER A 277 20.27 0.45 1.65
CA SER A 277 20.05 1.27 0.44
C SER A 277 21.04 2.41 0.29
N ILE A 278 21.46 3.04 1.39
CA ILE A 278 22.51 4.07 1.35
C ILE A 278 23.80 3.50 0.74
N PHE A 279 24.23 2.32 1.19
CA PHE A 279 25.43 1.67 0.63
C PHE A 279 25.26 1.26 -0.83
N LEU A 280 24.11 0.75 -1.21
CA LEU A 280 23.81 0.35 -2.60
C LEU A 280 23.77 1.58 -3.51
N VAL A 281 23.08 2.63 -3.11
CA VAL A 281 22.97 3.88 -3.86
C VAL A 281 24.34 4.51 -4.04
N LEU A 282 25.14 4.61 -2.98
CA LEU A 282 26.51 5.15 -3.05
C LEU A 282 27.39 4.34 -4.01
N LYS A 283 27.25 3.01 -4.05
CA LYS A 283 27.98 2.15 -4.98
C LYS A 283 27.53 2.41 -6.43
N TYR A 284 26.22 2.52 -6.68
CA TYR A 284 25.66 2.80 -8.01
C TYR A 284 26.09 4.19 -8.54
N PHE A 285 26.09 5.22 -7.68
CA PHE A 285 26.57 6.56 -8.08
C PHE A 285 28.08 6.58 -8.37
N ARG A 286 28.86 5.73 -7.71
CA ARG A 286 30.31 5.64 -7.98
C ARG A 286 30.65 4.95 -9.30
N GLU A 287 29.78 4.09 -9.81
CA GLU A 287 29.94 3.44 -11.13
C GLU A 287 29.66 4.41 -12.29
N ASP A 288 28.78 5.41 -12.09
CA ASP A 288 28.46 6.44 -13.09
C ASP A 288 29.53 7.56 -13.18
N LEU A 289 30.44 7.64 -12.22
CA LEU A 289 31.53 8.63 -12.19
C LEU A 289 32.86 8.07 -12.76
N ARG A 290 32.86 6.82 -13.24
CA ARG A 290 33.98 6.20 -13.95
C ARG A 290 33.66 5.93 -15.41
#